data_b6d4790ef67d2769db728ea730325ef6
#
_entry.id   b6d4790ef67d2769db728ea730325ef6
#
_cell.length_a   1.000
_cell.length_b   1.000
_cell.length_c   1.000
_cell.angle_alpha   90.00
_cell.angle_beta   90.00
_cell.angle_gamma   90.00
#
_symmetry.space_group_name_H-M   'P 1'
#
loop_
_entity.id
_entity.type
_entity.pdbx_description
1 polymer ?
#
loop_
_entity_poly.entity_id
_entity_poly.type
_entity_poly.pdbx_seq_one_letter_code
_entity_poly.pdbx_strand_id
1 'polypeptide(L)'
;TPEVFCVMDDLKAFRVPVLILSGGEPLMRRDIFEISERAKAMKFYVGLSSNGTLVDAPRADRIRDVGFDYVGISLDGIGDTHDRFRRRVGAFGEALNGLRLLRDRGIKVGVRFTLTEDNAAELPGMLDLVEREGFHKFYLSHLVYAGRGNKSRGDDAMWQTTRETMDMVIDRAWRWAQSGSEMEIVTGNNDADAVYLLHWAERTMPHAAAGLRARLVQWGGNSSGVNVANIDNLGYVHPDTMWWHYTIGNVKVRPF
;
A
#
# COMPACT_ATOMS: atom_id res chain seq x y z
N THR A 1 18.39 0.26 -16.65
CA THR A 1 18.31 1.65 -16.10
C THR A 1 17.92 2.68 -17.18
N PRO A 2 18.58 2.79 -18.36
CA PRO A 2 18.22 3.82 -19.35
C PRO A 2 16.76 3.78 -19.79
N GLU A 3 16.19 2.61 -20.07
CA GLU A 3 14.76 2.45 -20.43
C GLU A 3 13.84 3.02 -19.36
N VAL A 4 14.15 2.79 -18.07
CA VAL A 4 13.36 3.34 -16.95
C VAL A 4 13.44 4.87 -16.93
N PHE A 5 14.60 5.44 -17.24
CA PHE A 5 14.77 6.90 -17.30
C PHE A 5 13.95 7.52 -18.43
N CYS A 6 13.94 6.92 -19.61
CA CYS A 6 13.07 7.37 -20.70
C CYS A 6 11.58 7.34 -20.28
N VAL A 7 11.13 6.26 -19.65
CA VAL A 7 9.76 6.16 -19.13
C VAL A 7 9.47 7.26 -18.11
N MET A 8 10.42 7.56 -17.22
CA MET A 8 10.24 8.62 -16.24
C MET A 8 10.15 10.01 -16.89
N ASP A 9 10.91 10.27 -17.96
CA ASP A 9 10.81 11.51 -18.71
C ASP A 9 9.42 11.65 -19.37
N ASP A 10 8.88 10.58 -19.96
CA ASP A 10 7.52 10.54 -20.52
C ASP A 10 6.45 10.77 -19.42
N LEU A 11 6.54 10.05 -18.30
CA LEU A 11 5.62 10.22 -17.17
C LEU A 11 5.64 11.65 -16.63
N LYS A 12 6.83 12.29 -16.60
CA LYS A 12 6.95 13.68 -16.19
C LYS A 12 6.31 14.64 -17.18
N ALA A 13 6.50 14.41 -18.49
CA ALA A 13 5.84 15.17 -19.53
C ALA A 13 4.32 15.04 -19.45
N PHE A 14 3.82 13.84 -19.12
CA PHE A 14 2.40 13.56 -18.86
C PHE A 14 1.89 14.11 -17.52
N ARG A 15 2.77 14.72 -16.70
CA ARG A 15 2.47 15.31 -15.38
C ARG A 15 2.05 14.31 -14.32
N VAL A 16 2.50 13.08 -14.39
CA VAL A 16 2.31 12.11 -13.30
C VAL A 16 2.99 12.64 -12.04
N PRO A 17 2.29 12.77 -10.91
CA PRO A 17 2.89 13.35 -9.70
C PRO A 17 3.57 12.32 -8.80
N VAL A 18 3.17 11.04 -8.88
CA VAL A 18 3.54 10.00 -7.92
C VAL A 18 4.10 8.78 -8.62
N LEU A 19 5.22 8.27 -8.13
CA LEU A 19 5.78 6.97 -8.51
C LEU A 19 5.84 6.06 -7.29
N ILE A 20 5.21 4.90 -7.38
CA ILE A 20 5.35 3.84 -6.38
C ILE A 20 6.23 2.74 -6.96
N LEU A 21 7.43 2.61 -6.42
CA LEU A 21 8.35 1.56 -6.80
C LEU A 21 7.96 0.27 -6.06
N SER A 22 7.57 -0.72 -6.84
CA SER A 22 7.01 -1.99 -6.37
C SER A 22 7.53 -3.14 -7.23
N GLY A 23 6.89 -4.29 -7.16
CA GLY A 23 7.19 -5.47 -7.98
C GLY A 23 7.19 -6.73 -7.14
N GLY A 24 8.12 -7.66 -7.37
CA GLY A 24 8.34 -8.78 -6.47
C GLY A 24 8.92 -8.28 -5.15
N GLU A 25 10.15 -7.82 -5.18
CA GLU A 25 10.80 -7.07 -4.09
C GLU A 25 11.73 -6.01 -4.73
N PRO A 26 11.39 -4.73 -4.64
CA PRO A 26 12.15 -3.68 -5.33
C PRO A 26 13.59 -3.54 -4.82
N LEU A 27 13.85 -3.84 -3.54
CA LEU A 27 15.20 -3.77 -2.96
C LEU A 27 16.15 -4.87 -3.45
N MET A 28 15.66 -5.86 -4.20
CA MET A 28 16.51 -6.82 -4.93
C MET A 28 17.07 -6.24 -6.23
N ARG A 29 16.49 -5.17 -6.75
CA ARG A 29 16.94 -4.50 -7.95
C ARG A 29 18.20 -3.68 -7.66
N ARG A 30 19.30 -3.94 -8.38
CA ARG A 30 20.61 -3.35 -8.11
C ARG A 30 20.66 -1.82 -8.28
N ASP A 31 19.91 -1.30 -9.24
CA ASP A 31 19.84 0.11 -9.61
C ASP A 31 18.63 0.85 -9.00
N ILE A 32 17.96 0.26 -7.98
CA ILE A 32 16.76 0.85 -7.38
C ILE A 32 17.02 2.25 -6.82
N PHE A 33 18.16 2.46 -6.17
CA PHE A 33 18.50 3.76 -5.60
C PHE A 33 18.82 4.81 -6.67
N GLU A 34 19.53 4.44 -7.74
CA GLU A 34 19.79 5.33 -8.88
C GLU A 34 18.46 5.77 -9.54
N ILE A 35 17.53 4.83 -9.75
CA ILE A 35 16.17 5.12 -10.23
C ILE A 35 15.44 6.08 -9.29
N SER A 36 15.51 5.82 -7.99
CA SER A 36 14.83 6.65 -6.99
C SER A 36 15.41 8.06 -6.90
N GLU A 37 16.73 8.20 -6.96
CA GLU A 37 17.42 9.49 -6.99
C GLU A 37 17.01 10.31 -8.23
N ARG A 38 16.94 9.67 -9.41
CA ARG A 38 16.44 10.31 -10.63
C ARG A 38 15.00 10.76 -10.45
N ALA A 39 14.13 9.91 -9.88
CA ALA A 39 12.73 10.25 -9.61
C ALA A 39 12.60 11.46 -8.68
N LYS A 40 13.38 11.50 -7.59
CA LYS A 40 13.39 12.64 -6.66
C LYS A 40 13.93 13.91 -7.31
N ALA A 41 15.00 13.82 -8.11
CA ALA A 41 15.54 14.96 -8.88
C ALA A 41 14.49 15.55 -9.85
N MET A 42 13.64 14.69 -10.42
CA MET A 42 12.51 15.09 -11.27
C MET A 42 11.28 15.56 -10.47
N LYS A 43 11.37 15.62 -9.14
CA LYS A 43 10.28 16.06 -8.23
C LYS A 43 9.02 15.20 -8.32
N PHE A 44 9.18 13.90 -8.46
CA PHE A 44 8.09 12.96 -8.16
C PHE A 44 7.94 12.79 -6.65
N TYR A 45 6.72 12.56 -6.20
CA TYR A 45 6.49 11.89 -4.92
C TYR A 45 6.88 10.42 -5.11
N VAL A 46 7.85 9.92 -4.34
CA VAL A 46 8.40 8.56 -4.52
C VAL A 46 8.06 7.70 -3.32
N GLY A 47 7.23 6.69 -3.56
CA GLY A 47 6.92 5.66 -2.57
C GLY A 47 7.64 4.35 -2.88
N LEU A 48 7.95 3.60 -1.83
CA LEU A 48 8.49 2.23 -1.92
C LEU A 48 7.50 1.25 -1.31
N SER A 49 7.19 0.17 -2.04
CA SER A 49 6.38 -0.94 -1.53
C SER A 49 7.25 -2.20 -1.46
N SER A 50 7.61 -2.63 -0.24
CA SER A 50 8.57 -3.68 0.03
C SER A 50 8.01 -4.74 1.00
N ASN A 51 8.59 -5.93 1.00
CA ASN A 51 8.35 -6.93 2.03
C ASN A 51 9.14 -6.65 3.32
N GLY A 52 10.08 -5.68 3.29
CA GLY A 52 10.85 -5.22 4.44
C GLY A 52 12.03 -6.10 4.84
N THR A 53 12.12 -7.33 4.35
CA THR A 53 13.11 -8.30 4.83
C THR A 53 14.56 -7.97 4.44
N LEU A 54 14.73 -7.06 3.47
CA LEU A 54 16.03 -6.58 3.01
C LEU A 54 16.42 -5.22 3.61
N VAL A 55 15.60 -4.65 4.49
CA VAL A 55 15.89 -3.35 5.11
C VAL A 55 16.80 -3.56 6.31
N ASP A 56 18.08 -3.44 6.08
CA ASP A 56 19.15 -3.32 7.09
C ASP A 56 19.50 -1.85 7.37
N ALA A 57 20.38 -1.59 8.33
CA ALA A 57 20.76 -0.22 8.68
C ALA A 57 21.38 0.56 7.50
N PRO A 58 22.33 0.00 6.69
CA PRO A 58 22.85 0.68 5.52
C PRO A 58 21.81 1.02 4.47
N ARG A 59 20.85 0.10 4.19
CA ARG A 59 19.75 0.37 3.25
C ARG A 59 18.77 1.40 3.78
N ALA A 60 18.46 1.36 5.08
CA ALA A 60 17.62 2.38 5.71
C ALA A 60 18.26 3.78 5.64
N ASP A 61 19.58 3.88 5.84
CA ASP A 61 20.32 5.13 5.63
C ASP A 61 20.22 5.58 4.17
N ARG A 62 20.40 4.66 3.21
CA ARG A 62 20.30 4.97 1.79
C ARG A 62 18.89 5.42 1.40
N ILE A 63 17.84 4.78 1.93
CA ILE A 63 16.43 5.17 1.72
C ILE A 63 16.17 6.59 2.24
N ARG A 64 16.70 6.94 3.42
CA ARG A 64 16.65 8.30 3.97
C ARG A 64 17.36 9.29 3.05
N ASP A 65 18.58 9.00 2.63
CA ASP A 65 19.43 9.91 1.86
C ASP A 65 18.86 10.21 0.47
N VAL A 66 18.22 9.24 -0.16
CA VAL A 66 17.42 9.43 -1.39
C VAL A 66 16.21 10.32 -1.17
N GLY A 67 15.65 10.32 0.05
CA GLY A 67 14.49 11.12 0.41
C GLY A 67 13.16 10.53 -0.08
N PHE A 68 12.97 9.22 0.10
CA PHE A 68 11.66 8.62 -0.15
C PHE A 68 10.57 9.30 0.69
N ASP A 69 9.44 9.59 0.06
CA ASP A 69 8.32 10.26 0.73
C ASP A 69 7.48 9.31 1.59
N TYR A 70 7.49 8.01 1.25
CA TYR A 70 6.77 6.97 1.98
C TYR A 70 7.36 5.59 1.71
N VAL A 71 7.40 4.75 2.73
CA VAL A 71 7.73 3.32 2.60
C VAL A 71 6.63 2.47 3.23
N GLY A 72 5.96 1.68 2.40
CA GLY A 72 4.98 0.70 2.84
C GLY A 72 5.61 -0.69 2.96
N ILE A 73 5.52 -1.29 4.14
CA ILE A 73 6.02 -2.65 4.38
C ILE A 73 4.87 -3.60 4.67
N SER A 74 4.92 -4.75 4.04
CA SER A 74 3.89 -5.77 4.21
C SER A 74 4.06 -6.51 5.53
N LEU A 75 3.00 -6.53 6.36
CA LEU A 75 2.84 -7.37 7.55
C LEU A 75 1.41 -7.92 7.55
N ASP A 76 1.25 -9.22 7.30
CA ASP A 76 -0.06 -9.87 7.16
C ASP A 76 -0.43 -10.74 8.37
N GLY A 77 0.07 -10.39 9.54
CA GLY A 77 -0.15 -11.05 10.81
C GLY A 77 1.02 -10.84 11.76
N ILE A 78 0.94 -11.37 12.96
CA ILE A 78 1.96 -11.29 14.00
C ILE A 78 2.73 -12.61 14.06
N GLY A 79 4.07 -12.52 14.11
CA GLY A 79 4.94 -13.69 14.27
C GLY A 79 4.70 -14.76 13.20
N ASP A 80 4.37 -15.97 13.67
CA ASP A 80 4.21 -17.16 12.84
C ASP A 80 3.11 -17.02 11.78
N THR A 81 2.07 -16.24 12.02
CA THR A 81 1.01 -16.02 11.03
C THR A 81 1.55 -15.29 9.81
N HIS A 82 2.34 -14.24 10.01
CA HIS A 82 3.00 -13.55 8.90
C HIS A 82 4.00 -14.48 8.20
N ASP A 83 4.80 -15.23 8.96
CA ASP A 83 5.80 -16.15 8.41
C ASP A 83 5.14 -17.23 7.53
N ARG A 84 4.02 -17.83 8.00
CA ARG A 84 3.21 -18.76 7.19
C ARG A 84 2.65 -18.10 5.95
N PHE A 85 2.07 -16.91 6.07
CA PHE A 85 1.52 -16.16 4.93
C PHE A 85 2.58 -15.87 3.88
N ARG A 86 3.79 -15.49 4.30
CA ARG A 86 4.93 -15.20 3.42
C ARG A 86 5.73 -16.45 3.04
N ARG A 87 5.43 -17.60 3.65
CA ARG A 87 6.15 -18.89 3.45
C ARG A 87 7.64 -18.76 3.75
N ARG A 88 7.98 -18.01 4.80
CA ARG A 88 9.36 -17.76 5.20
C ARG A 88 9.44 -17.51 6.70
N VAL A 89 10.12 -18.41 7.41
CA VAL A 89 10.39 -18.28 8.84
C VAL A 89 11.27 -17.05 9.10
N GLY A 90 10.91 -16.26 10.11
CA GLY A 90 11.61 -15.05 10.50
C GLY A 90 11.25 -13.79 9.70
N ALA A 91 10.38 -13.91 8.68
CA ALA A 91 9.97 -12.77 7.84
C ALA A 91 9.32 -11.65 8.66
N PHE A 92 8.52 -11.99 9.67
CA PHE A 92 7.90 -11.01 10.57
C PHE A 92 8.94 -10.16 11.31
N GLY A 93 9.90 -10.83 11.94
CA GLY A 93 10.96 -10.15 12.70
C GLY A 93 11.80 -9.23 11.82
N GLU A 94 12.17 -9.68 10.62
CA GLU A 94 12.94 -8.89 9.66
C GLU A 94 12.14 -7.68 9.16
N ALA A 95 10.88 -7.87 8.77
CA ALA A 95 10.01 -6.79 8.28
C ALA A 95 9.72 -5.75 9.36
N LEU A 96 9.44 -6.17 10.60
CA LEU A 96 9.23 -5.29 11.74
C LEU A 96 10.50 -4.51 12.09
N ASN A 97 11.66 -5.16 12.07
CA ASN A 97 12.94 -4.48 12.24
C ASN A 97 13.18 -3.45 11.14
N GLY A 98 12.87 -3.79 9.88
CA GLY A 98 12.94 -2.85 8.75
C GLY A 98 12.07 -1.61 8.96
N LEU A 99 10.82 -1.79 9.41
CA LEU A 99 9.92 -0.68 9.76
C LEU A 99 10.50 0.24 10.85
N ARG A 100 11.06 -0.37 11.90
CA ARG A 100 11.69 0.38 13.00
C ARG A 100 12.91 1.18 12.54
N LEU A 101 13.80 0.56 11.76
CA LEU A 101 14.97 1.22 11.20
C LEU A 101 14.62 2.43 10.35
N LEU A 102 13.55 2.34 9.55
CA LEU A 102 13.07 3.43 8.71
C LEU A 102 12.41 4.55 9.54
N ARG A 103 11.52 4.18 10.47
CA ARG A 103 10.88 5.13 11.40
C ARG A 103 11.92 5.93 12.19
N ASP A 104 12.92 5.25 12.75
CA ASP A 104 13.97 5.87 13.59
C ASP A 104 14.86 6.84 12.80
N ARG A 105 14.79 6.79 11.46
CA ARG A 105 15.42 7.73 10.53
C ARG A 105 14.49 8.83 10.03
N GLY A 106 13.29 8.94 10.61
CA GLY A 106 12.29 9.94 10.26
C GLY A 106 11.59 9.71 8.92
N ILE A 107 11.67 8.48 8.39
CA ILE A 107 10.97 8.15 7.14
C ILE A 107 9.50 7.84 7.46
N LYS A 108 8.58 8.40 6.67
CA LYS A 108 7.15 8.08 6.78
C LYS A 108 6.92 6.63 6.38
N VAL A 109 6.56 5.79 7.34
CA VAL A 109 6.34 4.35 7.14
C VAL A 109 4.91 3.94 7.40
N GLY A 110 4.47 2.86 6.74
CA GLY A 110 3.17 2.25 7.00
C GLY A 110 3.20 0.74 6.83
N VAL A 111 2.32 0.10 7.59
CA VAL A 111 2.05 -1.34 7.49
C VAL A 111 1.02 -1.58 6.40
N ARG A 112 1.26 -2.58 5.54
CA ARG A 112 0.32 -3.07 4.55
C ARG A 112 -0.12 -4.48 4.93
N PHE A 113 -1.40 -4.62 5.22
CA PHE A 113 -2.02 -5.87 5.67
C PHE A 113 -3.03 -6.34 4.62
N THR A 114 -2.90 -7.57 4.16
CA THR A 114 -3.87 -8.18 3.25
C THR A 114 -4.80 -9.07 4.06
N LEU A 115 -6.08 -8.69 4.10
CA LEU A 115 -7.10 -9.43 4.83
C LEU A 115 -7.37 -10.79 4.19
N THR A 116 -7.38 -11.82 5.02
CA THR A 116 -7.84 -13.18 4.69
C THR A 116 -8.61 -13.75 5.89
N GLU A 117 -9.35 -14.84 5.69
CA GLU A 117 -10.05 -15.51 6.78
C GLU A 117 -9.08 -15.96 7.90
N ASP A 118 -7.89 -16.44 7.49
CA ASP A 118 -6.87 -16.98 8.42
C ASP A 118 -6.21 -15.92 9.30
N ASN A 119 -6.18 -14.64 8.89
CA ASN A 119 -5.46 -13.59 9.61
C ASN A 119 -6.37 -12.50 10.20
N ALA A 120 -7.65 -12.53 9.91
CA ALA A 120 -8.60 -11.50 10.38
C ALA A 120 -8.61 -11.35 11.91
N ALA A 121 -8.49 -12.45 12.64
CA ALA A 121 -8.45 -12.46 14.10
C ALA A 121 -7.24 -11.70 14.69
N GLU A 122 -6.18 -11.49 13.92
CA GLU A 122 -4.98 -10.77 14.36
C GLU A 122 -5.05 -9.26 14.13
N LEU A 123 -6.06 -8.80 13.41
CA LEU A 123 -6.19 -7.36 13.08
C LEU A 123 -6.16 -6.45 14.31
N PRO A 124 -6.84 -6.74 15.45
CA PRO A 124 -6.73 -5.91 16.65
C PRO A 124 -5.29 -5.73 17.10
N GLY A 125 -4.57 -6.84 17.21
CA GLY A 125 -3.16 -6.84 17.61
C GLY A 125 -2.25 -6.12 16.62
N MET A 126 -2.56 -6.18 15.32
CA MET A 126 -1.83 -5.44 14.27
C MET A 126 -2.06 -3.93 14.39
N LEU A 127 -3.29 -3.49 14.66
CA LEU A 127 -3.58 -2.07 14.89
C LEU A 127 -2.90 -1.55 16.17
N ASP A 128 -2.90 -2.36 17.23
CA ASP A 128 -2.18 -2.05 18.49
C ASP A 128 -0.66 -2.00 18.27
N LEU A 129 -0.12 -2.88 17.41
CA LEU A 129 1.29 -2.85 17.03
C LEU A 129 1.63 -1.56 16.32
N VAL A 130 0.83 -1.16 15.33
CA VAL A 130 1.04 0.07 14.54
C VAL A 130 1.03 1.31 15.46
N GLU A 131 0.09 1.37 16.38
CA GLU A 131 -0.04 2.46 17.36
C GLU A 131 1.14 2.48 18.34
N ARG A 132 1.47 1.36 18.96
CA ARG A 132 2.58 1.24 19.91
C ARG A 132 3.93 1.57 19.29
N GLU A 133 4.16 1.15 18.04
CA GLU A 133 5.39 1.43 17.31
C GLU A 133 5.41 2.85 16.72
N GLY A 134 4.30 3.57 16.72
CA GLY A 134 4.22 4.91 16.13
C GLY A 134 4.41 4.92 14.61
N PHE A 135 3.94 3.88 13.91
CA PHE A 135 3.94 3.88 12.44
C PHE A 135 2.84 4.80 11.92
N HIS A 136 3.12 5.52 10.84
CA HIS A 136 2.24 6.61 10.38
C HIS A 136 0.94 6.13 9.72
N LYS A 137 0.94 4.88 9.18
CA LYS A 137 -0.18 4.42 8.37
C LYS A 137 -0.41 2.92 8.51
N PHE A 138 -1.68 2.54 8.57
CA PHE A 138 -2.14 1.18 8.35
C PHE A 138 -2.94 1.11 7.05
N TYR A 139 -2.51 0.25 6.12
CA TYR A 139 -3.19 0.02 4.86
C TYR A 139 -3.82 -1.37 4.88
N LEU A 140 -5.15 -1.43 4.96
CA LEU A 140 -5.93 -2.65 4.80
C LEU A 140 -6.15 -2.90 3.31
N SER A 141 -5.72 -4.04 2.82
CA SER A 141 -5.95 -4.50 1.45
C SER A 141 -6.85 -5.72 1.47
N HIS A 142 -7.92 -5.72 0.69
CA HIS A 142 -8.66 -6.94 0.43
C HIS A 142 -7.86 -7.84 -0.52
N LEU A 143 -8.07 -9.16 -0.42
CA LEU A 143 -7.42 -10.13 -1.29
C LEU A 143 -7.87 -9.92 -2.73
N VAL A 144 -6.93 -9.81 -3.65
CA VAL A 144 -7.21 -9.71 -5.08
C VAL A 144 -6.77 -10.98 -5.77
N TYR A 145 -7.63 -11.51 -6.65
CA TYR A 145 -7.39 -12.76 -7.37
C TYR A 145 -6.44 -12.58 -8.56
N ALA A 146 -5.31 -11.94 -8.30
CA ALA A 146 -4.24 -11.74 -9.27
C ALA A 146 -2.93 -12.33 -8.74
N GLY A 147 -2.10 -12.85 -9.65
CA GLY A 147 -0.82 -13.45 -9.28
C GLY A 147 -0.95 -14.57 -8.24
N ARG A 148 -0.27 -14.42 -7.09
CA ARG A 148 -0.34 -15.39 -5.98
C ARG A 148 -1.71 -15.39 -5.29
N GLY A 149 -2.40 -14.25 -5.23
CA GLY A 149 -3.74 -14.14 -4.65
C GLY A 149 -4.76 -15.04 -5.35
N ASN A 150 -4.58 -15.31 -6.65
CA ASN A 150 -5.43 -16.25 -7.37
C ASN A 150 -5.35 -17.70 -6.85
N LYS A 151 -4.23 -18.07 -6.23
CA LYS A 151 -4.04 -19.39 -5.60
C LYS A 151 -4.60 -19.45 -4.19
N SER A 152 -4.83 -18.30 -3.58
CA SER A 152 -5.36 -18.15 -2.22
C SER A 152 -6.84 -17.73 -2.20
N ARG A 153 -7.61 -17.99 -3.27
CA ARG A 153 -9.04 -17.67 -3.30
C ARG A 153 -9.85 -18.31 -2.19
N GLY A 154 -9.44 -19.52 -1.75
CA GLY A 154 -10.09 -20.22 -0.66
C GLY A 154 -9.86 -19.58 0.71
N ASP A 155 -8.84 -18.73 0.81
CA ASP A 155 -8.45 -18.05 2.04
C ASP A 155 -9.05 -16.64 2.12
N ASP A 156 -9.84 -16.23 1.12
CA ASP A 156 -10.45 -14.89 1.08
C ASP A 156 -11.44 -14.73 2.24
N ALA A 157 -11.44 -13.54 2.83
CA ALA A 157 -12.31 -13.23 3.95
C ALA A 157 -13.79 -13.29 3.53
N MET A 158 -14.59 -14.03 4.29
CA MET A 158 -16.04 -14.07 4.08
C MET A 158 -16.65 -12.69 4.29
N TRP A 159 -17.84 -12.48 3.73
CA TRP A 159 -18.54 -11.20 3.84
C TRP A 159 -18.78 -10.73 5.27
N GLN A 160 -18.97 -11.68 6.20
CA GLN A 160 -19.14 -11.36 7.62
C GLN A 160 -17.82 -10.88 8.24
N THR A 161 -16.73 -11.61 8.04
CA THR A 161 -15.38 -11.26 8.48
C THR A 161 -14.96 -9.91 7.91
N THR A 162 -15.27 -9.65 6.63
CA THR A 162 -15.01 -8.35 5.98
C THR A 162 -15.75 -7.22 6.68
N ARG A 163 -17.03 -7.39 7.03
CA ARG A 163 -17.82 -6.36 7.74
C ARG A 163 -17.29 -6.09 9.15
N GLU A 164 -17.03 -7.15 9.91
CA GLU A 164 -16.46 -7.04 11.27
C GLU A 164 -15.09 -6.33 11.22
N THR A 165 -14.28 -6.65 10.23
CA THR A 165 -13.02 -5.96 9.95
C THR A 165 -13.23 -4.48 9.67
N MET A 166 -14.19 -4.14 8.80
CA MET A 166 -14.49 -2.75 8.46
C MET A 166 -15.01 -1.96 9.66
N ASP A 167 -15.89 -2.53 10.47
CA ASP A 167 -16.34 -1.89 11.71
C ASP A 167 -15.14 -1.58 12.63
N MET A 168 -14.24 -2.55 12.81
CA MET A 168 -13.06 -2.40 13.65
C MET A 168 -12.10 -1.31 13.16
N VAL A 169 -11.80 -1.27 11.84
CA VAL A 169 -10.87 -0.26 11.30
C VAL A 169 -11.49 1.12 11.31
N ILE A 170 -12.80 1.26 11.06
CA ILE A 170 -13.50 2.55 11.12
C ILE A 170 -13.51 3.07 12.55
N ASP A 171 -13.86 2.22 13.53
CA ASP A 171 -13.86 2.59 14.94
C ASP A 171 -12.46 2.97 15.45
N ARG A 172 -11.40 2.28 14.99
CA ARG A 172 -10.02 2.61 15.34
C ARG A 172 -9.62 3.95 14.70
N ALA A 173 -9.90 4.15 13.41
CA ALA A 173 -9.61 5.40 12.72
C ALA A 173 -10.33 6.58 13.39
N TRP A 174 -11.59 6.38 13.79
CA TRP A 174 -12.36 7.39 14.50
C TRP A 174 -11.76 7.75 15.86
N ARG A 175 -11.36 6.74 16.65
CA ARG A 175 -10.66 6.97 17.94
C ARG A 175 -9.35 7.73 17.76
N TRP A 176 -8.54 7.38 16.75
CA TRP A 176 -7.31 8.11 16.45
C TRP A 176 -7.60 9.56 16.08
N ALA A 177 -8.58 9.81 15.23
CA ALA A 177 -8.98 11.18 14.87
C ALA A 177 -9.43 11.98 16.09
N GLN A 178 -10.23 11.39 17.00
CA GLN A 178 -10.68 12.04 18.23
C GLN A 178 -9.54 12.36 19.21
N SER A 179 -8.50 11.52 19.25
CA SER A 179 -7.33 11.75 20.10
C SER A 179 -6.33 12.74 19.51
N GLY A 180 -6.57 13.26 18.29
CA GLY A 180 -5.64 14.13 17.58
C GLY A 180 -4.41 13.40 17.02
N SER A 181 -4.48 12.08 16.89
CA SER A 181 -3.43 11.28 16.27
C SER A 181 -3.31 11.59 14.78
N GLU A 182 -2.07 11.68 14.28
CA GLU A 182 -1.78 11.82 12.86
C GLU A 182 -1.73 10.48 12.10
N MET A 183 -2.06 9.37 12.79
CA MET A 183 -2.06 8.05 12.18
C MET A 183 -3.24 7.92 11.20
N GLU A 184 -2.97 7.29 10.07
CA GLU A 184 -3.94 7.11 9.00
C GLU A 184 -4.31 5.64 8.82
N ILE A 185 -5.58 5.35 8.62
CA ILE A 185 -6.03 4.08 8.05
C ILE A 185 -6.51 4.32 6.62
N VAL A 186 -6.03 3.48 5.70
CA VAL A 186 -6.43 3.48 4.29
C VAL A 186 -6.89 2.08 3.94
N THR A 187 -8.01 1.95 3.24
CA THR A 187 -8.46 0.68 2.67
C THR A 187 -8.26 0.68 1.15
N GLY A 188 -8.14 -0.49 0.56
CA GLY A 188 -7.96 -0.62 -0.87
C GLY A 188 -8.33 -2.00 -1.41
N ASN A 189 -8.47 -2.04 -2.73
CA ASN A 189 -8.87 -3.20 -3.52
C ASN A 189 -10.34 -3.65 -3.31
N ASN A 190 -11.16 -2.82 -2.64
CA ASN A 190 -12.61 -3.04 -2.53
C ASN A 190 -13.32 -1.68 -2.42
N ASP A 191 -13.95 -1.24 -3.49
CA ASP A 191 -14.64 0.05 -3.53
C ASP A 191 -15.91 0.09 -2.66
N ALA A 192 -16.43 -1.07 -2.25
CA ALA A 192 -17.54 -1.17 -1.32
C ALA A 192 -17.21 -0.62 0.09
N ASP A 193 -15.93 -0.53 0.46
CA ASP A 193 -15.50 0.05 1.73
C ASP A 193 -15.99 1.49 1.91
N ALA A 194 -15.95 2.27 0.83
CA ALA A 194 -16.44 3.65 0.83
C ALA A 194 -17.97 3.72 1.09
N VAL A 195 -18.72 2.80 0.52
CA VAL A 195 -20.17 2.68 0.73
C VAL A 195 -20.44 2.23 2.18
N TYR A 196 -19.66 1.27 2.68
CA TYR A 196 -19.77 0.80 4.06
C TYR A 196 -19.49 1.92 5.07
N LEU A 197 -18.43 2.70 4.84
CA LEU A 197 -18.11 3.88 5.65
C LEU A 197 -19.26 4.92 5.64
N LEU A 198 -19.88 5.14 4.48
CA LEU A 198 -21.03 6.05 4.38
C LEU A 198 -22.20 5.56 5.23
N HIS A 199 -22.56 4.27 5.15
CA HIS A 199 -23.62 3.69 5.96
C HIS A 199 -23.28 3.70 7.46
N TRP A 200 -22.02 3.49 7.82
CA TRP A 200 -21.57 3.68 9.19
C TRP A 200 -21.80 5.13 9.66
N ALA A 201 -21.42 6.11 8.85
CA ALA A 201 -21.60 7.53 9.17
C ALA A 201 -23.08 7.93 9.26
N GLU A 202 -23.95 7.40 8.39
CA GLU A 202 -25.40 7.62 8.44
C GLU A 202 -26.02 7.16 9.77
N ARG A 203 -25.50 6.05 10.34
CA ARG A 203 -25.96 5.51 11.62
C ARG A 203 -25.38 6.22 12.84
N THR A 204 -24.09 6.57 12.79
CA THR A 204 -23.33 7.03 13.97
C THR A 204 -23.12 8.55 14.00
N MET A 205 -23.08 9.19 12.82
CA MET A 205 -22.84 10.64 12.67
C MET A 205 -23.70 11.24 11.54
N PRO A 206 -25.03 11.19 11.65
CA PRO A 206 -25.92 11.57 10.54
C PRO A 206 -25.71 13.02 10.06
N HIS A 207 -25.24 13.91 10.94
CA HIS A 207 -24.92 15.31 10.59
C HIS A 207 -23.71 15.41 9.64
N ALA A 208 -22.79 14.44 9.62
CA ALA A 208 -21.62 14.42 8.75
C ALA A 208 -21.84 13.61 7.45
N ALA A 209 -22.89 12.78 7.40
CA ALA A 209 -23.11 11.84 6.31
C ALA A 209 -23.28 12.52 4.94
N ALA A 210 -23.99 13.65 4.87
CA ALA A 210 -24.18 14.39 3.62
C ALA A 210 -22.84 14.92 3.06
N GLY A 211 -21.97 15.45 3.93
CA GLY A 211 -20.64 15.91 3.55
C GLY A 211 -19.72 14.77 3.09
N LEU A 212 -19.78 13.62 3.78
CA LEU A 212 -19.05 12.42 3.38
C LEU A 212 -19.53 11.91 2.01
N ARG A 213 -20.83 11.80 1.80
CA ARG A 213 -21.42 11.41 0.51
C ARG A 213 -20.92 12.30 -0.64
N ALA A 214 -20.93 13.63 -0.44
CA ALA A 214 -20.44 14.55 -1.45
C ALA A 214 -18.97 14.32 -1.81
N ARG A 215 -18.11 14.06 -0.84
CA ARG A 215 -16.69 13.72 -1.06
C ARG A 215 -16.52 12.39 -1.80
N LEU A 216 -17.29 11.36 -1.43
CA LEU A 216 -17.23 10.06 -2.10
C LEU A 216 -17.71 10.15 -3.56
N VAL A 217 -18.74 10.94 -3.84
CA VAL A 217 -19.20 11.21 -5.21
C VAL A 217 -18.11 11.93 -6.02
N GLN A 218 -17.45 12.93 -5.41
CA GLN A 218 -16.34 13.64 -6.05
C GLN A 218 -15.13 12.72 -6.29
N TRP A 219 -14.85 11.81 -5.38
CA TRP A 219 -13.79 10.81 -5.55
C TRP A 219 -14.07 9.86 -6.72
N GLY A 220 -15.32 9.48 -6.95
CA GLY A 220 -15.79 8.73 -8.12
C GLY A 220 -15.58 7.22 -8.07
N GLY A 221 -14.94 6.66 -7.03
CA GLY A 221 -14.72 5.22 -6.87
C GLY A 221 -13.41 4.72 -7.46
N ASN A 222 -13.44 3.62 -8.21
CA ASN A 222 -12.25 2.94 -8.71
C ASN A 222 -11.39 3.83 -9.61
N SER A 223 -10.08 3.85 -9.31
CA SER A 223 -9.10 4.69 -10.00
C SER A 223 -8.30 3.96 -11.08
N SER A 224 -8.54 2.65 -11.29
CA SER A 224 -7.80 1.84 -12.28
C SER A 224 -7.98 2.39 -13.69
N GLY A 225 -6.88 2.70 -14.36
CA GLY A 225 -6.89 3.29 -15.70
C GLY A 225 -7.36 4.75 -15.78
N VAL A 226 -7.67 5.38 -14.64
CA VAL A 226 -8.09 6.80 -14.56
C VAL A 226 -7.00 7.62 -13.87
N ASN A 227 -6.71 7.32 -12.60
CA ASN A 227 -5.68 8.00 -11.79
C ASN A 227 -4.52 7.07 -11.42
N VAL A 228 -4.65 5.78 -11.69
CA VAL A 228 -3.63 4.76 -11.43
C VAL A 228 -3.37 3.99 -12.71
N ALA A 229 -2.10 3.74 -12.98
CA ALA A 229 -1.64 2.80 -14.00
C ALA A 229 -0.44 2.03 -13.45
N ASN A 230 -0.15 0.88 -14.04
CA ASN A 230 1.04 0.10 -13.73
C ASN A 230 1.86 -0.14 -15.01
N ILE A 231 3.17 -0.02 -14.91
CA ILE A 231 4.10 -0.40 -15.96
C ILE A 231 4.89 -1.60 -15.45
N ASP A 232 4.79 -2.72 -16.14
CA ASP A 232 5.48 -3.94 -15.76
C ASP A 232 6.95 -3.96 -16.19
N ASN A 233 7.67 -5.01 -15.82
CA ASN A 233 9.09 -5.19 -16.15
C ASN A 233 9.38 -5.45 -17.63
N LEU A 234 8.35 -5.71 -18.44
CA LEU A 234 8.44 -5.85 -19.89
C LEU A 234 8.07 -4.57 -20.62
N GLY A 235 7.59 -3.56 -19.89
CA GLY A 235 7.17 -2.26 -20.42
C GLY A 235 5.69 -2.19 -20.81
N TYR A 236 4.88 -3.22 -20.52
CA TYR A 236 3.45 -3.15 -20.75
C TYR A 236 2.77 -2.27 -19.72
N VAL A 237 1.81 -1.48 -20.19
CA VAL A 237 0.98 -0.60 -19.36
C VAL A 237 -0.33 -1.27 -19.05
N HIS A 238 -0.67 -1.37 -17.79
CA HIS A 238 -1.91 -1.93 -17.27
C HIS A 238 -2.72 -0.86 -16.52
N PRO A 239 -4.06 -1.00 -16.42
CA PRO A 239 -4.90 -0.05 -15.69
C PRO A 239 -4.52 0.09 -14.21
N ASP A 240 -4.02 -0.99 -13.59
CA ASP A 240 -3.46 -1.02 -12.24
C ASP A 240 -2.51 -2.21 -12.04
N THR A 241 -2.06 -2.41 -10.82
CA THR A 241 -1.12 -3.49 -10.45
C THR A 241 -1.74 -4.90 -10.48
N MET A 242 -3.05 -5.04 -10.64
CA MET A 242 -3.78 -6.32 -10.57
C MET A 242 -4.34 -6.79 -11.92
N TRP A 243 -4.54 -5.90 -12.88
CA TRP A 243 -5.11 -6.19 -14.20
C TRP A 243 -4.07 -6.61 -15.23
N TRP A 244 -3.28 -7.63 -14.90
CA TRP A 244 -2.20 -8.15 -15.75
C TRP A 244 -2.64 -8.72 -17.11
N HIS A 245 -3.88 -9.18 -17.21
CA HIS A 245 -4.43 -9.77 -18.43
C HIS A 245 -4.90 -8.74 -19.45
N TYR A 246 -4.93 -7.45 -19.07
CA TYR A 246 -5.29 -6.36 -19.97
C TYR A 246 -4.14 -5.37 -20.08
N THR A 247 -3.78 -5.01 -21.30
CA THR A 247 -2.73 -4.04 -21.58
C THR A 247 -3.26 -2.90 -22.44
N ILE A 248 -2.86 -1.67 -22.09
CA ILE A 248 -3.20 -0.44 -22.81
C ILE A 248 -2.16 -0.16 -23.89
N GLY A 249 -0.94 -0.63 -23.72
CA GLY A 249 0.17 -0.41 -24.63
C GLY A 249 1.49 -0.87 -24.06
N ASN A 250 2.58 -0.50 -24.73
CA ASN A 250 3.94 -0.80 -24.27
C ASN A 250 4.84 0.42 -24.45
N VAL A 251 5.46 0.88 -23.37
CA VAL A 251 6.33 2.08 -23.34
C VAL A 251 7.63 1.92 -24.16
N LYS A 252 7.99 0.71 -24.58
CA LYS A 252 9.11 0.45 -25.48
C LYS A 252 8.72 0.68 -26.95
N VAL A 253 7.44 0.71 -27.27
CA VAL A 253 6.92 0.86 -28.63
C VAL A 253 6.47 2.29 -28.89
N ARG A 254 5.89 2.93 -27.89
CA ARG A 254 5.45 4.34 -27.95
C ARG A 254 5.58 5.01 -26.59
N PRO A 255 5.83 6.32 -26.52
CA PRO A 255 5.79 7.09 -25.27
C PRO A 255 4.49 6.90 -24.50
N PHE A 256 4.56 7.08 -23.17
CA PHE A 256 3.42 6.99 -22.28
C PHE A 256 2.31 8.01 -22.58
#